data_77a3b5acb8af0305a20e421b72a062be
#
_entry.id   77a3b5acb8af0305a20e421b72a062be
#
_cell.length_a   1.000
_cell.length_b   1.000
_cell.length_c   1.000
_cell.angle_alpha   90.00
_cell.angle_beta   90.00
_cell.angle_gamma   90.00
#
_symmetry.space_group_name_H-M   'P 1'
#
loop_
_entity.id
_entity.type
_entity.pdbx_description
1 polymer ?
#
loop_
_entity_poly.entity_id
_entity_poly.type
_entity_poly.pdbx_seq_one_letter_code
_entity_poly.pdbx_strand_id
1 'polypeptide(L)'
;MISYKQAIEIIQSSIKPLKVSKSDIHSGYGVLAEDLFATSEIPEFSNSAMDGFALSSAETAEASESKPIEFEIIGTIFAGESPPETSLPLSTYEIMTGAVVPKGFDSVVPVEQVTTIDRDGKKFLVITGKVSNGRNVRLAGEDFKAGDLILEKDNTIEPHVMMSAIANGIKSIKVYSPPKVSIVTTGSELDNKDGPSIANTNGPYLEASLRRSGIIIYQSFHVKDVKEQIRDRLQQSIDLGSDMIITTGGVSAGKADFVPSVLAEMGADILFHKVWIRPGKPILMAVFLSGQIVFGLPGNPVSVAVGLRFFVNQALRLMQGQSLEPKM
;
A
#
# COMPACT_ATOMS: atom_id res chain seq x y z
N MET A 1 1.30 -24.01 -28.70
CA MET A 1 2.09 -22.79 -28.44
C MET A 1 1.29 -21.58 -28.85
N ILE A 2 1.13 -20.60 -27.97
CA ILE A 2 0.30 -19.43 -28.16
C ILE A 2 1.14 -18.14 -28.06
N SER A 3 0.59 -17.01 -28.51
CA SER A 3 1.24 -15.70 -28.33
C SER A 3 1.18 -15.22 -26.89
N TYR A 4 2.02 -14.25 -26.51
CA TYR A 4 1.95 -13.59 -25.21
C TYR A 4 0.56 -12.99 -24.96
N LYS A 5 -0.01 -12.31 -25.96
CA LYS A 5 -1.34 -11.70 -25.87
C LYS A 5 -2.41 -12.74 -25.53
N GLN A 6 -2.43 -13.87 -26.26
CA GLN A 6 -3.36 -14.96 -25.99
C GLN A 6 -3.19 -15.55 -24.58
N ALA A 7 -1.94 -15.70 -24.10
CA ALA A 7 -1.69 -16.18 -22.76
C ALA A 7 -2.27 -15.22 -21.68
N ILE A 8 -2.12 -13.90 -21.86
CA ILE A 8 -2.69 -12.90 -20.95
C ILE A 8 -4.22 -12.89 -21.01
N GLU A 9 -4.82 -13.04 -22.19
CA GLU A 9 -6.28 -13.16 -22.33
C GLU A 9 -6.84 -14.39 -21.59
N ILE A 10 -6.13 -15.54 -21.67
CA ILE A 10 -6.48 -16.76 -20.94
C ILE A 10 -6.35 -16.52 -19.43
N ILE A 11 -5.26 -15.92 -18.96
CA ILE A 11 -5.07 -15.58 -17.55
C ILE A 11 -6.23 -14.71 -17.06
N GLN A 12 -6.56 -13.65 -17.81
CA GLN A 12 -7.62 -12.70 -17.45
C GLN A 12 -9.01 -13.37 -17.39
N SER A 13 -9.30 -14.28 -18.31
CA SER A 13 -10.61 -14.96 -18.35
C SER A 13 -10.76 -16.07 -17.30
N SER A 14 -9.64 -16.64 -16.83
CA SER A 14 -9.64 -17.82 -15.95
C SER A 14 -9.53 -17.47 -14.47
N ILE A 15 -9.12 -16.26 -14.13
CA ILE A 15 -8.87 -15.86 -12.74
C ILE A 15 -9.98 -14.94 -12.24
N LYS A 16 -10.48 -15.25 -11.05
CA LYS A 16 -11.44 -14.43 -10.32
C LYS A 16 -10.79 -13.84 -9.07
N PRO A 17 -11.21 -12.65 -8.64
CA PRO A 17 -10.78 -12.10 -7.37
C PRO A 17 -11.06 -13.05 -6.21
N LEU A 18 -10.15 -13.07 -5.24
CA LEU A 18 -10.31 -13.81 -4.00
C LEU A 18 -11.39 -13.18 -3.11
N LYS A 19 -11.76 -13.87 -2.05
CA LYS A 19 -12.78 -13.41 -1.10
C LYS A 19 -12.37 -12.08 -0.46
N VAL A 20 -13.36 -11.23 -0.23
CA VAL A 20 -13.20 -10.00 0.53
C VAL A 20 -13.27 -10.31 2.02
N SER A 21 -12.37 -9.73 2.79
CA SER A 21 -12.33 -9.81 4.24
C SER A 21 -12.15 -8.43 4.87
N LYS A 22 -12.62 -8.30 6.10
CA LYS A 22 -12.36 -7.11 6.92
C LYS A 22 -10.99 -7.22 7.55
N SER A 23 -10.18 -6.19 7.42
CA SER A 23 -8.84 -6.10 8.01
C SER A 23 -8.75 -4.90 8.94
N ASP A 24 -7.98 -5.02 10.01
CA ASP A 24 -7.60 -3.89 10.84
C ASP A 24 -6.68 -2.95 10.04
N ILE A 25 -6.91 -1.64 10.12
CA ILE A 25 -6.11 -0.65 9.36
C ILE A 25 -4.62 -0.72 9.72
N HIS A 26 -4.27 -1.03 10.97
CA HIS A 26 -2.87 -1.11 11.40
C HIS A 26 -2.12 -2.35 10.87
N SER A 27 -2.84 -3.40 10.49
CA SER A 27 -2.29 -4.60 9.84
C SER A 27 -2.53 -4.63 8.33
N GLY A 28 -3.20 -3.61 7.80
CA GLY A 28 -3.75 -3.56 6.46
C GLY A 28 -2.73 -3.32 5.37
N TYR A 29 -1.95 -4.35 5.06
CA TYR A 29 -1.32 -4.45 3.74
C TYR A 29 -2.27 -5.23 2.84
N GLY A 30 -2.57 -4.69 1.66
CA GLY A 30 -3.43 -5.38 0.73
C GLY A 30 -4.01 -4.45 -0.33
N VAL A 31 -4.99 -4.97 -1.04
CA VAL A 31 -5.71 -4.23 -2.08
C VAL A 31 -7.13 -3.97 -1.58
N LEU A 32 -7.57 -2.72 -1.64
CA LEU A 32 -8.92 -2.32 -1.24
C LEU A 32 -9.99 -3.03 -2.10
N ALA A 33 -11.03 -3.52 -1.45
CA ALA A 33 -12.18 -4.15 -2.11
C ALA A 33 -13.38 -3.20 -2.27
N GLU A 34 -13.31 -1.98 -1.75
CA GLU A 34 -14.29 -0.90 -1.91
C GLU A 34 -13.57 0.44 -1.81
N ASP A 35 -14.18 1.51 -2.33
CA ASP A 35 -13.64 2.86 -2.20
C ASP A 35 -13.57 3.28 -0.72
N LEU A 36 -12.50 3.96 -0.36
CA LEU A 36 -12.26 4.47 0.98
C LEU A 36 -12.48 5.98 1.00
N PHE A 37 -13.45 6.42 1.80
CA PHE A 37 -13.81 7.83 1.92
C PHE A 37 -13.45 8.39 3.31
N ALA A 38 -13.15 9.68 3.35
CA ALA A 38 -12.98 10.43 4.59
C ALA A 38 -14.31 10.48 5.37
N THR A 39 -14.23 10.22 6.68
CA THR A 39 -15.38 10.18 7.58
C THR A 39 -15.63 11.51 8.27
N SER A 40 -14.62 12.39 8.33
CA SER A 40 -14.62 13.70 8.97
C SER A 40 -13.73 14.68 8.22
N GLU A 41 -13.78 15.93 8.61
CA GLU A 41 -12.81 16.93 8.17
C GLU A 41 -11.44 16.67 8.79
N ILE A 42 -10.36 16.84 8.01
CA ILE A 42 -8.99 16.78 8.49
C ILE A 42 -8.23 18.03 8.01
N PRO A 43 -7.66 18.80 8.95
CA PRO A 43 -7.87 18.72 10.42
C PRO A 43 -9.33 18.99 10.83
N GLU A 44 -9.76 18.44 11.97
CA GLU A 44 -11.14 18.62 12.46
C GLU A 44 -11.48 20.06 12.86
N PHE A 45 -10.45 20.86 13.13
CA PHE A 45 -10.56 22.27 13.51
C PHE A 45 -9.41 23.08 12.92
N SER A 46 -9.65 24.39 12.73
CA SER A 46 -8.59 25.30 12.31
C SER A 46 -7.55 25.43 13.40
N ASN A 47 -6.28 25.24 13.06
CA ASN A 47 -5.17 25.21 14.01
C ASN A 47 -3.98 26.03 13.53
N SER A 48 -3.08 26.37 14.47
CA SER A 48 -1.86 27.08 14.14
C SER A 48 -0.85 26.18 13.42
N ALA A 49 -0.30 26.66 12.32
CA ALA A 49 0.79 26.02 11.61
C ALA A 49 2.18 26.32 12.22
N MET A 50 2.28 27.29 13.13
CA MET A 50 3.52 27.79 13.70
C MET A 50 3.36 28.09 15.19
N ASP A 51 4.46 28.10 15.94
CA ASP A 51 4.48 28.73 17.26
C ASP A 51 4.49 30.26 17.07
N GLY A 52 3.59 30.96 17.74
CA GLY A 52 3.43 32.39 17.51
C GLY A 52 2.31 33.03 18.29
N PHE A 53 1.68 34.03 17.71
CA PHE A 53 0.63 34.81 18.34
C PHE A 53 -0.60 34.86 17.44
N ALA A 54 -1.73 34.38 17.97
CA ALA A 54 -3.02 34.41 17.27
C ALA A 54 -3.65 35.81 17.45
N LEU A 55 -4.07 36.40 16.32
CA LEU A 55 -4.69 37.76 16.33
C LEU A 55 -5.73 37.88 15.22
N SER A 56 -6.54 38.93 15.30
CA SER A 56 -7.43 39.36 14.22
C SER A 56 -6.63 40.17 13.20
N SER A 57 -6.51 39.68 11.97
CA SER A 57 -5.80 40.37 10.90
C SER A 57 -6.40 41.74 10.57
N ALA A 58 -7.72 41.89 10.74
CA ALA A 58 -8.42 43.13 10.52
C ALA A 58 -7.93 44.28 11.46
N GLU A 59 -7.55 43.95 12.69
CA GLU A 59 -7.03 44.92 13.64
C GLU A 59 -5.61 45.41 13.29
N THR A 60 -4.91 44.76 12.36
CA THR A 60 -3.58 45.15 11.90
C THR A 60 -3.59 46.02 10.64
N ALA A 61 -4.78 46.35 10.10
CA ALA A 61 -4.93 47.02 8.81
C ALA A 61 -4.12 48.33 8.68
N GLU A 62 -4.00 49.11 9.77
CA GLU A 62 -3.28 50.39 9.85
C GLU A 62 -1.86 50.24 10.38
N ALA A 63 -1.39 49.01 10.72
CA ALA A 63 -0.09 48.81 11.30
C ALA A 63 1.02 49.15 10.31
N SER A 64 2.03 49.89 10.77
CA SER A 64 3.25 50.22 10.02
C SER A 64 4.42 50.44 10.98
N GLU A 65 5.64 50.53 10.48
CA GLU A 65 6.81 50.86 11.30
C GLU A 65 6.68 52.21 12.02
N SER A 66 6.00 53.22 11.40
CA SER A 66 5.75 54.51 11.99
C SER A 66 4.51 54.56 12.90
N LYS A 67 3.64 53.55 12.80
CA LYS A 67 2.39 53.43 13.61
C LYS A 67 2.20 51.96 14.01
N PRO A 68 3.04 51.42 14.92
CA PRO A 68 2.87 50.07 15.40
C PRO A 68 1.58 49.91 16.18
N ILE A 69 1.01 48.72 16.17
CA ILE A 69 -0.18 48.34 16.95
C ILE A 69 0.23 47.33 18.01
N GLU A 70 -0.19 47.60 19.22
CA GLU A 70 0.06 46.76 20.40
C GLU A 70 -1.15 45.90 20.71
N PHE A 71 -0.91 44.58 20.94
CA PHE A 71 -1.92 43.61 21.35
C PHE A 71 -1.56 43.09 22.75
N GLU A 72 -2.46 43.15 23.71
CA GLU A 72 -2.23 42.56 25.04
C GLU A 72 -2.18 41.03 24.94
N ILE A 73 -1.14 40.40 25.43
CA ILE A 73 -1.02 38.94 25.50
C ILE A 73 -1.81 38.46 26.69
N ILE A 74 -2.98 37.87 26.45
CA ILE A 74 -3.97 37.52 27.48
C ILE A 74 -3.88 36.04 27.92
N GLY A 75 -2.99 35.25 27.35
CA GLY A 75 -2.75 33.86 27.72
C GLY A 75 -1.96 33.09 26.67
N THR A 76 -1.76 31.81 26.94
CA THR A 76 -1.07 30.85 26.06
C THR A 76 -1.99 29.68 25.79
N ILE A 77 -1.98 29.14 24.57
CA ILE A 77 -2.81 28.00 24.14
C ILE A 77 -1.88 26.88 23.63
N PHE A 78 -1.99 25.73 24.27
CA PHE A 78 -1.24 24.55 23.88
C PHE A 78 -2.07 23.60 22.99
N ALA A 79 -1.39 22.80 22.18
CA ALA A 79 -2.04 21.74 21.41
C ALA A 79 -2.75 20.75 22.35
N GLY A 80 -3.99 20.40 21.99
CA GLY A 80 -4.83 19.51 22.81
C GLY A 80 -5.67 20.23 23.90
N GLU A 81 -5.51 21.53 24.08
CA GLU A 81 -6.36 22.33 24.97
C GLU A 81 -7.58 22.87 24.20
N SER A 82 -8.68 23.03 24.93
CA SER A 82 -9.85 23.76 24.41
C SER A 82 -9.52 25.25 24.30
N PRO A 83 -9.79 25.88 23.14
CA PRO A 83 -9.49 27.31 22.97
C PRO A 83 -10.36 28.15 23.90
N PRO A 84 -9.83 29.29 24.42
CA PRO A 84 -10.62 30.22 25.16
C PRO A 84 -11.79 30.80 24.34
N GLU A 85 -12.93 31.02 24.96
CA GLU A 85 -14.10 31.62 24.28
C GLU A 85 -13.99 33.16 24.13
N THR A 86 -13.02 33.77 24.80
CA THR A 86 -12.89 35.23 24.90
C THR A 86 -11.93 35.78 23.85
N SER A 87 -12.40 36.63 22.98
CA SER A 87 -11.58 37.57 22.21
C SER A 87 -11.89 39.00 22.62
N LEU A 88 -10.89 39.73 23.07
CA LEU A 88 -10.99 41.15 23.38
C LEU A 88 -10.36 41.96 22.24
N PRO A 89 -10.84 43.16 21.95
CA PRO A 89 -10.19 44.06 20.98
C PRO A 89 -8.72 44.28 21.35
N LEU A 90 -7.84 44.27 20.37
CA LEU A 90 -6.39 44.43 20.53
C LEU A 90 -5.77 43.45 21.55
N SER A 91 -6.26 42.22 21.57
CA SER A 91 -5.68 41.14 22.37
C SER A 91 -5.12 40.02 21.46
N THR A 92 -4.24 39.25 22.04
CA THR A 92 -3.62 38.09 21.37
C THR A 92 -3.39 36.98 22.38
N TYR A 93 -3.37 35.75 21.88
CA TYR A 93 -2.87 34.58 22.60
C TYR A 93 -1.55 34.12 21.98
N GLU A 94 -0.57 33.85 22.83
CA GLU A 94 0.55 33.01 22.43
C GLU A 94 -0.01 31.63 22.11
N ILE A 95 0.30 31.10 20.92
CA ILE A 95 -0.31 29.85 20.43
C ILE A 95 0.77 28.91 19.91
N MET A 96 0.71 27.63 20.31
CA MET A 96 1.64 26.62 19.89
C MET A 96 1.14 25.92 18.60
N THR A 97 2.07 25.40 17.84
CA THR A 97 1.79 24.61 16.61
C THR A 97 0.78 23.50 16.91
N GLY A 98 -0.26 23.37 16.09
CA GLY A 98 -1.33 22.39 16.25
C GLY A 98 -2.43 22.79 17.24
N ALA A 99 -2.27 23.88 17.99
CA ALA A 99 -3.31 24.38 18.89
C ALA A 99 -4.48 25.01 18.11
N VAL A 100 -5.70 24.87 18.64
CA VAL A 100 -6.91 25.40 18.00
C VAL A 100 -6.86 26.92 17.98
N VAL A 101 -7.08 27.52 16.81
CA VAL A 101 -7.20 28.99 16.70
C VAL A 101 -8.54 29.44 17.32
N PRO A 102 -8.53 30.32 18.34
CA PRO A 102 -9.75 30.72 19.00
C PRO A 102 -10.69 31.52 18.08
N LYS A 103 -11.96 31.46 18.37
CA LYS A 103 -12.98 32.25 17.66
C LYS A 103 -12.69 33.74 17.77
N GLY A 104 -12.72 34.45 16.64
CA GLY A 104 -12.41 35.88 16.54
C GLY A 104 -10.97 36.19 16.11
N PHE A 105 -10.12 35.18 16.08
CA PHE A 105 -8.78 35.29 15.53
C PHE A 105 -8.73 34.52 14.17
N ASP A 106 -7.95 35.02 13.26
CA ASP A 106 -7.90 34.48 11.87
C ASP A 106 -6.47 34.30 11.34
N SER A 107 -5.47 34.68 12.13
CA SER A 107 -4.08 34.69 11.68
C SER A 107 -3.13 34.41 12.82
N VAL A 108 -1.98 33.81 12.52
CA VAL A 108 -0.89 33.57 13.45
C VAL A 108 0.38 34.22 12.93
N VAL A 109 1.03 35.05 13.75
CA VAL A 109 2.34 35.64 13.44
C VAL A 109 3.40 34.84 14.21
N PRO A 110 4.42 34.30 13.54
CA PRO A 110 5.48 33.51 14.18
C PRO A 110 6.24 34.32 15.26
N VAL A 111 6.66 33.66 16.33
CA VAL A 111 7.40 34.27 17.43
C VAL A 111 8.67 34.97 16.98
N GLU A 112 9.34 34.50 15.95
CA GLU A 112 10.57 35.07 15.42
C GLU A 112 10.37 36.37 14.63
N GLN A 113 9.13 36.73 14.31
CA GLN A 113 8.80 37.86 13.44
C GLN A 113 8.19 39.05 14.23
N VAL A 114 8.15 38.94 15.54
CA VAL A 114 7.52 39.94 16.40
C VAL A 114 8.42 40.38 17.54
N THR A 115 8.07 41.51 18.15
CA THR A 115 8.67 42.01 19.38
C THR A 115 7.60 42.05 20.47
N THR A 116 7.98 41.65 21.68
CA THR A 116 7.14 41.80 22.87
C THR A 116 7.71 42.85 23.81
N ILE A 117 6.84 43.61 24.47
CA ILE A 117 7.20 44.62 25.48
C ILE A 117 6.45 44.33 26.77
N ASP A 118 7.08 44.64 27.91
CA ASP A 118 6.48 44.58 29.22
C ASP A 118 6.13 45.99 29.68
N ARG A 119 4.88 46.19 30.12
CA ARG A 119 4.38 47.47 30.65
C ARG A 119 3.39 47.22 31.77
N ASP A 120 3.62 47.79 32.95
CA ASP A 120 2.74 47.70 34.13
C ASP A 120 2.35 46.24 34.50
N GLY A 121 3.29 45.31 34.35
CA GLY A 121 3.09 43.88 34.63
C GLY A 121 2.29 43.11 33.60
N LYS A 122 2.01 43.71 32.45
CA LYS A 122 1.36 43.10 31.28
C LYS A 122 2.35 42.99 30.13
N LYS A 123 2.19 41.95 29.33
CA LYS A 123 2.96 41.74 28.10
C LYS A 123 2.16 42.17 26.91
N PHE A 124 2.79 42.83 25.97
CA PHE A 124 2.19 43.25 24.69
C PHE A 124 3.02 42.77 23.51
N LEU A 125 2.33 42.30 22.51
CA LEU A 125 2.86 42.00 21.19
C LEU A 125 2.85 43.27 20.34
N VAL A 126 3.94 43.62 19.67
CA VAL A 126 4.05 44.78 18.80
C VAL A 126 4.04 44.35 17.35
N ILE A 127 3.05 44.80 16.60
CA ILE A 127 2.89 44.53 15.15
C ILE A 127 3.21 45.82 14.39
N THR A 128 4.20 45.74 13.50
CA THR A 128 4.72 46.85 12.70
C THR A 128 4.32 46.82 11.23
N GLY A 129 3.41 45.91 10.87
CA GLY A 129 2.92 45.78 9.50
C GLY A 129 1.62 45.01 9.42
N LYS A 130 0.90 45.20 8.32
CA LYS A 130 -0.38 44.51 8.08
C LYS A 130 -0.17 42.98 7.99
N VAL A 131 -0.98 42.25 8.73
CA VAL A 131 -1.04 40.79 8.70
C VAL A 131 -2.14 40.34 7.72
N SER A 132 -1.83 39.37 6.86
CA SER A 132 -2.80 38.81 5.93
C SER A 132 -3.76 37.86 6.65
N ASN A 133 -5.04 37.90 6.29
CA ASN A 133 -6.03 36.93 6.76
C ASN A 133 -5.62 35.50 6.40
N GLY A 134 -5.79 34.56 7.31
CA GLY A 134 -5.43 33.14 7.15
C GLY A 134 -3.93 32.84 7.29
N ARG A 135 -3.11 33.84 7.59
CA ARG A 135 -1.65 33.61 7.71
C ARG A 135 -1.33 32.58 8.78
N ASN A 136 -0.60 31.54 8.41
CA ASN A 136 -0.17 30.42 9.27
C ASN A 136 -1.30 29.73 10.04
N VAL A 137 -2.50 29.75 9.50
CA VAL A 137 -3.65 28.99 9.99
C VAL A 137 -3.96 27.87 9.00
N ARG A 138 -3.96 26.65 9.48
CA ARG A 138 -4.48 25.49 8.74
C ARG A 138 -5.98 25.41 9.00
N LEU A 139 -6.76 25.47 7.94
CA LEU A 139 -8.21 25.47 8.06
C LEU A 139 -8.77 24.06 8.33
N ALA A 140 -9.87 23.99 9.05
CA ALA A 140 -10.63 22.74 9.15
C ALA A 140 -10.96 22.22 7.74
N GLY A 141 -10.76 20.91 7.51
CA GLY A 141 -11.02 20.28 6.22
C GLY A 141 -10.06 20.64 5.09
N GLU A 142 -8.90 21.24 5.39
CA GLU A 142 -7.92 21.63 4.37
C GLU A 142 -7.30 20.40 3.65
N ASP A 143 -7.06 19.32 4.38
CA ASP A 143 -6.50 18.08 3.83
C ASP A 143 -7.62 17.17 3.26
N PHE A 144 -8.69 16.96 4.02
CA PHE A 144 -9.87 16.18 3.64
C PHE A 144 -11.15 16.79 4.20
N LYS A 145 -12.20 16.78 3.42
CA LYS A 145 -13.57 17.00 3.85
C LYS A 145 -14.28 15.65 4.03
N ALA A 146 -15.28 15.59 4.88
CA ALA A 146 -16.12 14.40 4.99
C ALA A 146 -16.71 14.04 3.63
N GLY A 147 -16.50 12.78 3.21
CA GLY A 147 -16.91 12.27 1.89
C GLY A 147 -15.87 12.38 0.79
N ASP A 148 -14.71 12.99 1.03
CA ASP A 148 -13.63 13.01 0.06
C ASP A 148 -13.05 11.60 -0.13
N LEU A 149 -12.68 11.25 -1.34
CA LEU A 149 -12.07 9.97 -1.68
C LEU A 149 -10.61 9.94 -1.20
N ILE A 150 -10.30 9.01 -0.30
CA ILE A 150 -8.92 8.76 0.18
C ILE A 150 -8.19 7.82 -0.77
N LEU A 151 -8.84 6.71 -1.16
CA LEU A 151 -8.28 5.74 -2.10
C LEU A 151 -9.40 4.99 -2.82
N GLU A 152 -9.25 4.85 -4.14
CA GLU A 152 -10.17 4.05 -4.96
C GLU A 152 -9.99 2.54 -4.70
N LYS A 153 -11.09 1.80 -4.85
CA LYS A 153 -11.12 0.35 -4.91
C LYS A 153 -10.06 -0.20 -5.87
N ASP A 154 -9.62 -1.43 -5.64
CA ASP A 154 -8.66 -2.19 -6.45
C ASP A 154 -7.23 -1.58 -6.45
N ASN A 155 -6.98 -0.56 -5.62
CA ASN A 155 -5.65 -0.02 -5.37
C ASN A 155 -4.99 -0.61 -4.13
N THR A 156 -3.66 -0.68 -4.16
CA THR A 156 -2.85 -1.13 -3.02
C THR A 156 -2.83 -0.06 -1.93
N ILE A 157 -2.97 -0.49 -0.70
CA ILE A 157 -2.90 0.38 0.48
C ILE A 157 -1.42 0.64 0.78
N GLU A 158 -1.01 1.87 0.51
CA GLU A 158 0.33 2.35 0.82
C GLU A 158 0.38 2.98 2.23
N PRO A 159 1.55 3.10 2.87
CA PRO A 159 1.67 3.65 4.22
C PRO A 159 1.04 5.03 4.42
N HIS A 160 1.11 5.92 3.42
CA HIS A 160 0.48 7.24 3.48
C HIS A 160 -1.06 7.17 3.50
N VAL A 161 -1.65 6.17 2.84
CA VAL A 161 -3.10 5.92 2.88
C VAL A 161 -3.52 5.49 4.28
N MET A 162 -2.73 4.63 4.95
CA MET A 162 -2.98 4.24 6.33
C MET A 162 -2.96 5.46 7.26
N MET A 163 -2.00 6.37 7.09
CA MET A 163 -1.92 7.61 7.86
C MET A 163 -3.20 8.44 7.70
N SER A 164 -3.67 8.65 6.48
CA SER A 164 -4.91 9.38 6.17
C SER A 164 -6.14 8.68 6.76
N ALA A 165 -6.23 7.36 6.64
CA ALA A 165 -7.34 6.58 7.20
C ALA A 165 -7.38 6.64 8.73
N ILE A 166 -6.23 6.52 9.40
CA ILE A 166 -6.13 6.60 10.86
C ILE A 166 -6.50 8.00 11.34
N ALA A 167 -6.03 9.06 10.67
CA ALA A 167 -6.41 10.44 10.98
C ALA A 167 -7.94 10.66 10.89
N ASN A 168 -8.60 9.96 9.95
CA ASN A 168 -10.05 9.93 9.82
C ASN A 168 -10.78 8.99 10.80
N GLY A 169 -10.10 8.41 11.79
CA GLY A 169 -10.69 7.49 12.76
C GLY A 169 -11.11 6.13 12.19
N ILE A 170 -10.71 5.78 10.97
CA ILE A 170 -11.03 4.52 10.32
C ILE A 170 -10.22 3.41 10.98
N LYS A 171 -10.90 2.44 11.59
CA LYS A 171 -10.28 1.33 12.33
C LYS A 171 -10.14 0.06 11.49
N SER A 172 -10.96 -0.08 10.46
CA SER A 172 -10.99 -1.28 9.63
C SER A 172 -11.44 -0.98 8.21
N ILE A 173 -10.94 -1.75 7.29
CA ILE A 173 -11.13 -1.63 5.85
C ILE A 173 -11.50 -2.98 5.26
N LYS A 174 -12.13 -3.00 4.09
CA LYS A 174 -12.34 -4.23 3.33
C LYS A 174 -11.23 -4.40 2.30
N VAL A 175 -10.60 -5.56 2.33
CA VAL A 175 -9.51 -5.92 1.42
C VAL A 175 -9.78 -7.27 0.76
N TYR A 176 -9.22 -7.50 -0.40
CA TYR A 176 -9.13 -8.85 -0.94
C TYR A 176 -8.18 -9.68 -0.08
N SER A 177 -8.54 -10.94 0.15
CA SER A 177 -7.67 -11.87 0.88
C SER A 177 -6.33 -12.01 0.13
N PRO A 178 -5.20 -11.97 0.84
CA PRO A 178 -3.90 -12.14 0.20
C PRO A 178 -3.79 -13.55 -0.40
N PRO A 179 -3.31 -13.69 -1.65
CA PRO A 179 -3.11 -14.99 -2.27
C PRO A 179 -2.16 -15.87 -1.47
N LYS A 180 -2.52 -17.14 -1.35
CA LYS A 180 -1.76 -18.18 -0.67
C LYS A 180 -1.04 -19.02 -1.71
N VAL A 181 0.28 -18.99 -1.71
CA VAL A 181 1.11 -19.58 -2.75
C VAL A 181 1.99 -20.70 -2.18
N SER A 182 2.02 -21.84 -2.87
CA SER A 182 3.02 -22.88 -2.67
C SER A 182 4.03 -22.90 -3.83
N ILE A 183 5.30 -23.15 -3.51
CA ILE A 183 6.39 -23.24 -4.49
C ILE A 183 6.93 -24.66 -4.48
N VAL A 184 7.08 -25.25 -5.66
CA VAL A 184 7.64 -26.60 -5.84
C VAL A 184 8.76 -26.52 -6.87
N THR A 185 10.02 -26.53 -6.44
CA THR A 185 11.18 -26.60 -7.34
C THR A 185 11.50 -28.04 -7.67
N THR A 186 11.66 -28.37 -8.96
CA THR A 186 12.07 -29.71 -9.41
C THR A 186 13.44 -29.65 -10.06
N GLY A 187 14.20 -30.72 -9.89
CA GLY A 187 15.52 -30.88 -10.48
C GLY A 187 16.36 -31.85 -9.68
N SER A 188 16.74 -32.97 -10.30
CA SER A 188 17.60 -33.97 -9.64
C SER A 188 19.04 -33.49 -9.46
N GLU A 189 19.44 -32.44 -10.18
CA GLU A 189 20.75 -31.76 -10.07
C GLU A 189 20.81 -30.73 -8.94
N LEU A 190 19.65 -30.31 -8.41
CA LEU A 190 19.61 -29.31 -7.36
C LEU A 190 19.98 -29.95 -6.01
N ASP A 191 20.98 -29.38 -5.36
CA ASP A 191 21.44 -29.85 -4.02
C ASP A 191 21.82 -31.35 -3.97
N ASN A 192 22.29 -31.89 -5.10
CA ASN A 192 22.68 -33.29 -5.23
C ASN A 192 23.98 -33.57 -4.45
N LYS A 193 23.92 -34.48 -3.46
CA LYS A 193 25.06 -34.85 -2.60
C LYS A 193 25.98 -35.88 -3.25
N ASP A 194 25.47 -36.62 -4.22
CA ASP A 194 26.13 -37.81 -4.79
C ASP A 194 26.68 -37.60 -6.22
N GLY A 195 26.66 -36.35 -6.73
CA GLY A 195 27.10 -36.03 -8.08
C GLY A 195 27.23 -34.55 -8.35
N PRO A 196 27.35 -34.12 -9.61
CA PRO A 196 27.33 -32.70 -9.96
C PRO A 196 26.07 -32.02 -9.42
N SER A 197 26.27 -30.93 -8.69
CA SER A 197 25.18 -30.23 -8.02
C SER A 197 25.19 -28.75 -8.35
N ILE A 198 24.00 -28.16 -8.49
CA ILE A 198 23.81 -26.73 -8.56
C ILE A 198 22.87 -26.28 -7.43
N ALA A 199 23.08 -25.08 -6.93
CA ALA A 199 22.23 -24.52 -5.89
C ALA A 199 20.81 -24.25 -6.42
N ASN A 200 19.79 -24.51 -5.59
CA ASN A 200 18.42 -24.11 -5.87
C ASN A 200 18.29 -22.59 -5.71
N THR A 201 18.40 -21.85 -6.80
CA THR A 201 18.25 -20.39 -6.82
C THR A 201 16.81 -19.94 -7.05
N ASN A 202 15.99 -20.79 -7.70
CA ASN A 202 14.63 -20.44 -8.11
C ASN A 202 13.67 -20.33 -6.93
N GLY A 203 13.71 -21.25 -5.99
CA GLY A 203 12.87 -21.24 -4.78
C GLY A 203 13.06 -19.97 -3.97
N PRO A 204 14.27 -19.69 -3.45
CA PRO A 204 14.54 -18.46 -2.69
C PRO A 204 14.23 -17.18 -3.45
N TYR A 205 14.49 -17.13 -4.76
CA TYR A 205 14.12 -15.98 -5.59
C TYR A 205 12.61 -15.74 -5.63
N LEU A 206 11.82 -16.78 -5.87
CA LEU A 206 10.35 -16.70 -5.89
C LEU A 206 9.82 -16.29 -4.51
N GLU A 207 10.30 -16.92 -3.43
CA GLU A 207 9.89 -16.58 -2.06
C GLU A 207 10.14 -15.10 -1.76
N ALA A 208 11.36 -14.62 -1.98
CA ALA A 208 11.72 -13.24 -1.69
C ALA A 208 10.87 -12.25 -2.51
N SER A 209 10.66 -12.55 -3.81
CA SER A 209 9.88 -11.71 -4.71
C SER A 209 8.40 -11.64 -4.31
N LEU A 210 7.80 -12.78 -3.98
CA LEU A 210 6.38 -12.87 -3.61
C LEU A 210 6.11 -12.26 -2.23
N ARG A 211 6.97 -12.51 -1.24
CA ARG A 211 6.84 -11.88 0.10
C ARG A 211 6.90 -10.37 0.03
N ARG A 212 7.77 -9.82 -0.81
CA ARG A 212 7.84 -8.37 -1.05
C ARG A 212 6.54 -7.78 -1.59
N SER A 213 5.75 -8.57 -2.30
CA SER A 213 4.43 -8.20 -2.84
C SER A 213 3.25 -8.50 -1.90
N GLY A 214 3.52 -8.82 -0.63
CA GLY A 214 2.48 -9.12 0.37
C GLY A 214 1.80 -10.48 0.19
N ILE A 215 2.38 -11.40 -0.59
CA ILE A 215 1.83 -12.73 -0.85
C ILE A 215 2.20 -13.69 0.28
N ILE A 216 1.25 -14.50 0.71
CA ILE A 216 1.46 -15.51 1.75
C ILE A 216 2.09 -16.75 1.12
N ILE A 217 3.32 -17.08 1.50
CA ILE A 217 3.96 -18.32 1.11
C ILE A 217 3.59 -19.40 2.14
N TYR A 218 2.82 -20.38 1.71
CA TYR A 218 2.44 -21.51 2.53
C TYR A 218 3.57 -22.52 2.68
N GLN A 219 4.17 -22.90 1.55
CA GLN A 219 5.28 -23.85 1.53
C GLN A 219 6.20 -23.58 0.35
N SER A 220 7.45 -23.98 0.51
CA SER A 220 8.44 -24.03 -0.56
C SER A 220 9.18 -25.37 -0.45
N PHE A 221 9.06 -26.17 -1.48
CA PHE A 221 9.63 -27.51 -1.54
C PHE A 221 10.67 -27.61 -2.63
N HIS A 222 11.64 -28.49 -2.41
CA HIS A 222 12.44 -29.04 -3.48
C HIS A 222 12.17 -30.54 -3.59
N VAL A 223 12.03 -31.04 -4.83
CA VAL A 223 11.86 -32.45 -5.16
C VAL A 223 12.73 -32.84 -6.35
N LYS A 224 13.11 -34.13 -6.40
CA LYS A 224 13.76 -34.69 -7.58
C LYS A 224 12.75 -34.81 -8.73
N ASP A 225 13.27 -35.01 -9.96
CA ASP A 225 12.44 -35.27 -11.15
C ASP A 225 11.86 -36.69 -11.12
N VAL A 226 10.97 -36.92 -10.16
CA VAL A 226 10.26 -38.18 -9.92
C VAL A 226 8.77 -37.89 -9.85
N LYS A 227 7.97 -38.54 -10.71
CA LYS A 227 6.53 -38.27 -10.86
C LYS A 227 5.77 -38.31 -9.54
N GLU A 228 6.03 -39.32 -8.72
CA GLU A 228 5.37 -39.54 -7.44
C GLU A 228 5.66 -38.39 -6.47
N GLN A 229 6.93 -37.96 -6.38
CA GLN A 229 7.31 -36.84 -5.50
C GLN A 229 6.67 -35.54 -5.94
N ILE A 230 6.62 -35.26 -7.24
CA ILE A 230 5.97 -34.07 -7.80
C ILE A 230 4.47 -34.12 -7.48
N ARG A 231 3.81 -35.24 -7.71
CA ARG A 231 2.40 -35.46 -7.41
C ARG A 231 2.10 -35.21 -5.91
N ASP A 232 2.88 -35.81 -5.02
CA ASP A 232 2.68 -35.70 -3.59
C ASP A 232 2.78 -34.24 -3.12
N ARG A 233 3.72 -33.46 -3.65
CA ARG A 233 3.88 -32.04 -3.29
C ARG A 233 2.78 -31.15 -3.88
N LEU A 234 2.33 -31.44 -5.08
CA LEU A 234 1.17 -30.74 -5.66
C LEU A 234 -0.09 -31.04 -4.82
N GLN A 235 -0.33 -32.33 -4.48
CA GLN A 235 -1.47 -32.72 -3.66
C GLN A 235 -1.41 -32.05 -2.27
N GLN A 236 -0.24 -32.08 -1.62
CA GLN A 236 -0.05 -31.41 -0.33
C GLN A 236 -0.33 -29.90 -0.41
N SER A 237 0.10 -29.26 -1.50
CA SER A 237 -0.18 -27.83 -1.72
C SER A 237 -1.67 -27.53 -1.88
N ILE A 238 -2.42 -28.44 -2.55
CA ILE A 238 -3.87 -28.37 -2.68
C ILE A 238 -4.55 -28.54 -1.30
N ASP A 239 -4.14 -29.57 -0.56
CA ASP A 239 -4.72 -29.92 0.76
C ASP A 239 -4.51 -28.79 1.79
N LEU A 240 -3.42 -28.06 1.70
CA LEU A 240 -3.15 -26.86 2.49
C LEU A 240 -4.04 -25.67 2.13
N GLY A 241 -4.75 -25.73 1.02
CA GLY A 241 -5.60 -24.65 0.56
C GLY A 241 -4.82 -23.50 -0.11
N SER A 242 -3.75 -23.82 -0.84
CA SER A 242 -3.09 -22.83 -1.69
C SER A 242 -4.03 -22.36 -2.79
N ASP A 243 -4.06 -21.06 -3.06
CA ASP A 243 -4.79 -20.48 -4.18
C ASP A 243 -4.00 -20.64 -5.49
N MET A 244 -2.65 -20.61 -5.38
CA MET A 244 -1.75 -20.78 -6.50
C MET A 244 -0.57 -21.69 -6.14
N ILE A 245 -0.14 -22.51 -7.08
CA ILE A 245 1.06 -23.35 -6.99
C ILE A 245 2.01 -22.93 -8.12
N ILE A 246 3.26 -22.65 -7.79
CA ILE A 246 4.29 -22.32 -8.78
C ILE A 246 5.30 -23.46 -8.80
N THR A 247 5.44 -24.14 -9.94
CA THR A 247 6.52 -25.11 -10.13
C THR A 247 7.66 -24.49 -10.92
N THR A 248 8.91 -24.92 -10.67
CA THR A 248 10.06 -24.56 -11.52
C THR A 248 10.82 -25.82 -11.90
N GLY A 249 11.20 -25.94 -13.19
CA GLY A 249 11.73 -27.17 -13.77
C GLY A 249 10.64 -28.12 -14.25
N GLY A 250 11.02 -29.17 -14.96
CA GLY A 250 10.13 -30.26 -15.38
C GLY A 250 9.00 -29.90 -16.35
N VAL A 251 9.05 -28.74 -17.02
CA VAL A 251 7.95 -28.22 -17.89
C VAL A 251 8.29 -28.16 -19.38
N SER A 252 9.50 -28.52 -19.81
CA SER A 252 9.91 -28.43 -21.20
C SER A 252 9.39 -29.63 -22.05
N ALA A 253 10.23 -30.28 -22.81
CA ALA A 253 9.89 -31.44 -23.64
C ALA A 253 10.92 -32.57 -23.43
N GLY A 254 11.72 -32.54 -22.39
CA GLY A 254 12.70 -33.55 -22.04
C GLY A 254 12.07 -34.81 -21.44
N LYS A 255 12.84 -35.89 -21.38
CA LYS A 255 12.37 -37.15 -20.77
C LYS A 255 12.06 -37.08 -19.29
N ALA A 256 12.62 -36.07 -18.60
CA ALA A 256 12.42 -35.79 -17.16
C ALA A 256 11.40 -34.65 -16.88
N ASP A 257 10.69 -34.17 -17.91
CA ASP A 257 9.72 -33.09 -17.77
C ASP A 257 8.32 -33.63 -17.41
N PHE A 258 8.15 -34.01 -16.16
CA PHE A 258 6.95 -34.68 -15.67
C PHE A 258 5.80 -33.79 -15.25
N VAL A 259 6.02 -32.50 -15.01
CA VAL A 259 4.98 -31.59 -14.48
C VAL A 259 3.72 -31.57 -15.34
N PRO A 260 3.75 -31.44 -16.69
CA PRO A 260 2.53 -31.45 -17.49
C PRO A 260 1.75 -32.76 -17.40
N SER A 261 2.43 -33.91 -17.41
CA SER A 261 1.79 -35.23 -17.33
C SER A 261 1.18 -35.47 -15.94
N VAL A 262 1.87 -35.08 -14.87
CA VAL A 262 1.38 -35.19 -13.50
C VAL A 262 0.14 -34.33 -13.29
N LEU A 263 0.14 -33.09 -13.76
CA LEU A 263 -1.04 -32.20 -13.68
C LEU A 263 -2.24 -32.80 -14.41
N ALA A 264 -2.06 -33.32 -15.63
CA ALA A 264 -3.13 -33.97 -16.38
C ALA A 264 -3.66 -35.23 -15.68
N GLU A 265 -2.77 -36.07 -15.13
CA GLU A 265 -3.13 -37.28 -14.36
C GLU A 265 -3.89 -36.94 -13.05
N MET A 266 -3.61 -35.76 -12.45
CA MET A 266 -4.33 -35.23 -11.27
C MET A 266 -5.63 -34.52 -11.64
N GLY A 267 -6.00 -34.45 -12.93
CA GLY A 267 -7.26 -33.85 -13.38
C GLY A 267 -7.22 -32.32 -13.53
N ALA A 268 -6.05 -31.72 -13.61
CA ALA A 268 -5.93 -30.31 -13.93
C ALA A 268 -6.15 -30.06 -15.43
N ASP A 269 -6.89 -28.99 -15.76
CA ASP A 269 -7.04 -28.52 -17.13
C ASP A 269 -5.84 -27.62 -17.48
N ILE A 270 -5.07 -28.02 -18.50
CA ILE A 270 -3.91 -27.27 -18.98
C ILE A 270 -4.39 -26.22 -19.98
N LEU A 271 -4.55 -24.98 -19.52
CA LEU A 271 -5.06 -23.87 -20.33
C LEU A 271 -4.10 -23.44 -21.43
N PHE A 272 -2.80 -23.45 -21.14
CA PHE A 272 -1.76 -23.31 -22.15
C PHE A 272 -0.45 -23.97 -21.72
N HIS A 273 0.31 -24.42 -22.71
CA HIS A 273 1.69 -24.89 -22.58
C HIS A 273 2.49 -24.37 -23.76
N LYS A 274 3.61 -23.69 -23.49
CA LYS A 274 4.50 -22.98 -24.42
C LYS A 274 3.89 -21.68 -24.99
N VAL A 275 4.60 -20.60 -24.74
CA VAL A 275 4.27 -19.25 -25.21
C VAL A 275 5.39 -18.74 -26.13
N TRP A 276 5.07 -17.95 -27.14
CA TRP A 276 6.02 -17.29 -28.02
C TRP A 276 6.73 -16.13 -27.30
N ILE A 277 7.66 -16.47 -26.38
CA ILE A 277 8.55 -15.52 -25.70
C ILE A 277 9.97 -16.10 -25.61
N ARG A 278 10.95 -15.23 -25.40
CA ARG A 278 12.34 -15.63 -25.17
C ARG A 278 13.03 -14.61 -24.24
N PRO A 279 13.55 -15.07 -23.07
CA PRO A 279 13.50 -16.45 -22.52
C PRO A 279 12.11 -16.79 -21.94
N GLY A 280 11.89 -18.07 -21.56
CA GLY A 280 10.67 -18.51 -20.88
C GLY A 280 9.66 -19.28 -21.74
N LYS A 281 10.02 -19.66 -22.97
CA LYS A 281 9.11 -20.37 -23.93
C LYS A 281 8.25 -21.49 -23.32
N PRO A 282 8.77 -22.44 -22.46
CA PRO A 282 7.98 -23.58 -21.97
C PRO A 282 7.09 -23.27 -20.74
N ILE A 283 6.64 -22.04 -20.57
CA ILE A 283 5.69 -21.70 -19.51
C ILE A 283 4.37 -22.43 -19.71
N LEU A 284 3.81 -22.96 -18.60
CA LEU A 284 2.53 -23.64 -18.52
C LEU A 284 1.62 -22.93 -17.51
N MET A 285 0.31 -22.90 -17.81
CA MET A 285 -0.75 -22.60 -16.85
C MET A 285 -1.79 -23.71 -16.86
N ALA A 286 -2.16 -24.17 -15.67
CA ALA A 286 -3.25 -25.13 -15.49
C ALA A 286 -4.17 -24.70 -14.34
N VAL A 287 -5.39 -25.24 -14.31
CA VAL A 287 -6.38 -24.99 -13.26
C VAL A 287 -6.99 -26.31 -12.82
N PHE A 288 -7.07 -26.53 -11.52
CA PHE A 288 -7.83 -27.67 -10.95
C PHE A 288 -9.32 -27.33 -10.86
N LEU A 289 -10.18 -28.36 -10.89
CA LEU A 289 -11.62 -28.19 -10.71
C LEU A 289 -11.97 -27.50 -9.38
N SER A 290 -11.15 -27.69 -8.36
CA SER A 290 -11.24 -27.02 -7.06
C SER A 290 -10.79 -25.55 -7.06
N GLY A 291 -10.31 -25.04 -8.19
CA GLY A 291 -10.00 -23.62 -8.42
C GLY A 291 -8.54 -23.21 -8.25
N GLN A 292 -7.66 -24.12 -7.79
CA GLN A 292 -6.23 -23.81 -7.68
C GLN A 292 -5.59 -23.58 -9.04
N ILE A 293 -4.79 -22.53 -9.12
CA ILE A 293 -4.05 -22.18 -10.33
C ILE A 293 -2.63 -22.72 -10.22
N VAL A 294 -2.13 -23.34 -11.27
CA VAL A 294 -0.75 -23.80 -11.35
C VAL A 294 -0.01 -23.10 -12.47
N PHE A 295 1.12 -22.48 -12.12
CA PHE A 295 2.09 -22.02 -13.11
C PHE A 295 3.30 -22.93 -13.11
N GLY A 296 3.60 -23.52 -14.25
CA GLY A 296 4.83 -24.26 -14.49
C GLY A 296 5.85 -23.34 -15.18
N LEU A 297 6.93 -23.01 -14.49
CA LEU A 297 8.02 -22.17 -14.98
C LEU A 297 9.23 -23.03 -15.38
N PRO A 298 10.02 -22.61 -16.39
CA PRO A 298 11.25 -23.32 -16.75
C PRO A 298 12.27 -23.38 -15.61
N GLY A 299 13.20 -24.34 -15.64
CA GLY A 299 14.28 -24.43 -14.63
C GLY A 299 15.32 -23.31 -14.70
N ASN A 300 15.50 -22.67 -15.87
CA ASN A 300 16.48 -21.58 -16.00
C ASN A 300 16.06 -20.35 -15.20
N PRO A 301 16.93 -19.80 -14.30
CA PRO A 301 16.60 -18.70 -13.42
C PRO A 301 16.08 -17.43 -14.12
N VAL A 302 16.67 -17.06 -15.26
CA VAL A 302 16.20 -15.88 -16.02
C VAL A 302 14.78 -16.12 -16.57
N SER A 303 14.49 -17.36 -16.98
CA SER A 303 13.15 -17.74 -17.47
C SER A 303 12.12 -17.74 -16.33
N VAL A 304 12.53 -18.11 -15.11
CA VAL A 304 11.69 -18.01 -13.90
C VAL A 304 11.36 -16.54 -13.61
N ALA A 305 12.35 -15.66 -13.64
CA ALA A 305 12.14 -14.22 -13.44
C ALA A 305 11.18 -13.63 -14.48
N VAL A 306 11.32 -13.99 -15.74
CA VAL A 306 10.40 -13.57 -16.82
C VAL A 306 9.00 -14.16 -16.59
N GLY A 307 8.90 -15.44 -16.23
CA GLY A 307 7.62 -16.09 -15.92
C GLY A 307 6.89 -15.41 -14.74
N LEU A 308 7.60 -15.14 -13.66
CA LEU A 308 7.07 -14.42 -12.52
C LEU A 308 6.58 -13.02 -12.94
N ARG A 309 7.44 -12.24 -13.61
CA ARG A 309 7.14 -10.84 -13.95
C ARG A 309 5.95 -10.69 -14.89
N PHE A 310 5.89 -11.49 -15.95
CA PHE A 310 4.96 -11.26 -17.04
C PHE A 310 3.68 -12.13 -16.98
N PHE A 311 3.65 -13.19 -16.18
CA PHE A 311 2.48 -14.09 -16.10
C PHE A 311 1.97 -14.24 -14.66
N VAL A 312 2.83 -14.68 -13.73
CA VAL A 312 2.40 -14.93 -12.34
C VAL A 312 1.94 -13.65 -11.66
N ASN A 313 2.68 -12.54 -11.81
CA ASN A 313 2.29 -11.27 -11.22
C ASN A 313 0.95 -10.76 -11.79
N GLN A 314 0.68 -10.97 -13.09
CA GLN A 314 -0.63 -10.61 -13.66
C GLN A 314 -1.76 -11.42 -13.03
N ALA A 315 -1.52 -12.70 -12.82
CA ALA A 315 -2.47 -13.59 -12.15
C ALA A 315 -2.73 -13.17 -10.69
N LEU A 316 -1.67 -12.88 -9.94
CA LEU A 316 -1.76 -12.41 -8.55
C LEU A 316 -2.50 -11.08 -8.42
N ARG A 317 -2.29 -10.16 -9.36
CA ARG A 317 -3.05 -8.89 -9.43
C ARG A 317 -4.55 -9.15 -9.59
N LEU A 318 -4.92 -10.00 -10.54
CA LEU A 318 -6.33 -10.36 -10.78
C LEU A 318 -6.95 -11.05 -9.55
N MET A 319 -6.22 -11.94 -8.87
CA MET A 319 -6.66 -12.56 -7.62
C MET A 319 -6.96 -11.52 -6.52
N GLN A 320 -6.28 -10.39 -6.54
CA GLN A 320 -6.48 -9.27 -5.61
C GLN A 320 -7.43 -8.20 -6.16
N GLY A 321 -8.21 -8.50 -7.20
CA GLY A 321 -9.18 -7.58 -7.78
C GLY A 321 -8.58 -6.48 -8.65
N GLN A 322 -7.25 -6.42 -8.77
CA GLN A 322 -6.60 -5.40 -9.57
C GLN A 322 -6.72 -5.68 -11.07
N SER A 323 -6.71 -4.65 -11.89
CA SER A 323 -6.55 -4.78 -13.33
C SER A 323 -5.15 -5.30 -13.69
N LEU A 324 -5.00 -5.84 -14.91
CA LEU A 324 -3.69 -6.12 -15.48
C LEU A 324 -2.81 -4.86 -15.44
N GLU A 325 -1.51 -5.05 -15.28
CA GLU A 325 -0.59 -3.91 -15.41
C GLU A 325 -0.75 -3.25 -16.78
N PRO A 326 -0.73 -1.89 -16.83
CA PRO A 326 -0.72 -1.18 -18.10
C PRO A 326 0.45 -1.67 -18.97
N LYS A 327 0.22 -1.78 -20.27
CA LYS A 327 1.31 -2.07 -21.20
C LYS A 327 2.32 -0.93 -21.13
N MET A 328 3.58 -1.26 -20.85
CA MET A 328 4.69 -0.34 -21.03
C MET A 328 4.90 -0.05 -22.52
#